data_7ac6336c472e6c04a55a2d18bade109a
#
_entry.id   7ac6336c472e6c04a55a2d18bade109a
#
_cell.length_a   1.000
_cell.length_b   1.000
_cell.length_c   1.000
_cell.angle_alpha   90.00
_cell.angle_beta   90.00
_cell.angle_gamma   90.00
#
_symmetry.space_group_name_H-M   'P 1'
#
loop_
_entity.id
_entity.type
_entity.pdbx_description
1 polymer ?
#
loop_
_entity_poly.entity_id
_entity_poly.type
_entity_poly.pdbx_seq_one_letter_code
_entity_poly.pdbx_strand_id
1 'polypeptide(L)'
;MTSILLITLKGIFRDRVFQGIMVMALLFLFIPTIGSLSMRQVTELSITLSLSLISFILLLLAVFLGGTSLWKDIEKRYTFSVLGLPLSRTSYILGRFMGNALFLCLTALFLGVITLLVILWAKGLYPPSRPVRWDNMMIAVLFDTLKYLLLVSVAFFFSSVSTSFFLPIFGTISVYLVGNASQEVYDYLHSGSQAVKVLPGMVVKAASLLYYLIPNLAAFDYKLQAVYGLDIAGRGMALTVLYWVIYTTIMLALTAVIYERREMK
;
A
#
# COMPACT_ATOMS: atom_id res chain seq x y z
N MET A 1 -10.44 -20.45 10.17
CA MET A 1 -9.82 -19.15 9.83
C MET A 1 -8.34 -19.08 10.20
N THR A 2 -7.97 -19.42 11.43
CA THR A 2 -6.56 -19.44 11.89
C THR A 2 -5.64 -20.30 11.05
N SER A 3 -6.09 -21.50 10.62
CA SER A 3 -5.29 -22.39 9.77
C SER A 3 -4.97 -21.79 8.40
N ILE A 4 -5.92 -21.09 7.77
CA ILE A 4 -5.72 -20.42 6.46
C ILE A 4 -4.69 -19.31 6.62
N LEU A 5 -4.78 -18.51 7.68
CA LEU A 5 -3.84 -17.44 7.99
C LEU A 5 -2.42 -17.98 8.16
N LEU A 6 -2.22 -19.05 8.95
CA LEU A 6 -0.91 -19.67 9.15
C LEU A 6 -0.33 -20.26 7.85
N ILE A 7 -1.15 -20.92 7.03
CA ILE A 7 -0.72 -21.43 5.73
C ILE A 7 -0.30 -20.29 4.81
N THR A 8 -1.06 -19.18 4.81
CA THR A 8 -0.73 -17.99 4.00
C THR A 8 0.62 -17.41 4.42
N LEU A 9 0.83 -17.16 5.71
CA LEU A 9 2.10 -16.64 6.22
C LEU A 9 3.29 -17.56 5.86
N LYS A 10 3.15 -18.87 6.12
CA LYS A 10 4.21 -19.83 5.82
C LYS A 10 4.51 -19.90 4.32
N GLY A 11 3.48 -19.74 3.48
CA GLY A 11 3.64 -19.68 2.02
C GLY A 11 4.42 -18.45 1.58
N ILE A 12 4.15 -17.29 2.17
CA ILE A 12 4.81 -16.02 1.83
C ILE A 12 6.31 -16.08 2.17
N PHE A 13 6.69 -16.56 3.36
CA PHE A 13 8.10 -16.69 3.74
C PHE A 13 8.92 -17.61 2.82
N ARG A 14 8.27 -18.52 2.10
CA ARG A 14 8.91 -19.42 1.12
C ARG A 14 8.87 -18.89 -0.31
N ASP A 15 8.19 -17.78 -0.55
CA ASP A 15 8.08 -17.19 -1.88
C ASP A 15 9.40 -16.48 -2.25
N ARG A 16 9.91 -16.77 -3.46
CA ARG A 16 11.16 -16.17 -3.97
C ARG A 16 11.05 -14.65 -4.15
N VAL A 17 9.86 -14.18 -4.50
CA VAL A 17 9.60 -12.74 -4.65
C VAL A 17 9.78 -12.04 -3.31
N PHE A 18 9.24 -12.62 -2.23
CA PHE A 18 9.44 -12.10 -0.88
C PHE A 18 10.92 -12.03 -0.50
N GLN A 19 11.67 -13.11 -0.75
CA GLN A 19 13.11 -13.14 -0.45
C GLN A 19 13.87 -12.04 -1.21
N GLY A 20 13.54 -11.81 -2.49
CA GLY A 20 14.10 -10.72 -3.28
C GLY A 20 13.77 -9.33 -2.70
N ILE A 21 12.54 -9.12 -2.26
CA ILE A 21 12.11 -7.85 -1.63
C ILE A 21 12.83 -7.63 -0.30
N MET A 22 13.03 -8.68 0.50
CA MET A 22 13.79 -8.58 1.76
C MET A 22 15.26 -8.23 1.52
N VAL A 23 15.87 -8.69 0.42
CA VAL A 23 17.22 -8.25 0.03
C VAL A 23 17.24 -6.74 -0.26
N MET A 24 16.20 -6.18 -0.85
CA MET A 24 16.08 -4.73 -1.06
C MET A 24 16.04 -3.95 0.26
N ALA A 25 15.56 -4.56 1.36
CA ALA A 25 15.60 -3.93 2.68
C ALA A 25 17.04 -3.65 3.16
N LEU A 26 18.05 -4.35 2.64
CA LEU A 26 19.46 -4.05 2.93
C LEU A 26 19.88 -2.67 2.43
N LEU A 27 19.15 -2.08 1.49
CA LEU A 27 19.41 -0.70 1.03
C LEU A 27 19.26 0.34 2.14
N PHE A 28 18.53 0.02 3.23
CA PHE A 28 18.47 0.89 4.41
C PHE A 28 19.83 1.19 5.02
N LEU A 29 20.79 0.25 4.90
CA LEU A 29 22.14 0.43 5.42
C LEU A 29 22.91 1.56 4.71
N PHE A 30 22.54 1.89 3.48
CA PHE A 30 23.19 2.95 2.71
C PHE A 30 22.56 4.33 2.89
N ILE A 31 21.37 4.42 3.52
CA ILE A 31 20.65 5.69 3.68
C ILE A 31 21.48 6.76 4.40
N PRO A 32 22.15 6.49 5.54
CA PRO A 32 22.95 7.50 6.23
C PRO A 32 24.12 8.00 5.37
N THR A 33 24.75 7.09 4.60
CA THR A 33 25.84 7.46 3.68
C THR A 33 25.34 8.35 2.55
N ILE A 34 24.18 8.03 1.94
CA ILE A 34 23.56 8.87 0.91
C ILE A 34 23.09 10.19 1.53
N GLY A 35 22.52 10.16 2.74
CA GLY A 35 22.11 11.36 3.46
C GLY A 35 23.26 12.32 3.74
N SER A 36 24.46 11.79 4.04
CA SER A 36 25.65 12.61 4.30
C SER A 36 26.16 13.39 3.08
N LEU A 37 25.76 13.03 1.87
CA LEU A 37 26.04 13.81 0.66
C LEU A 37 25.29 15.14 0.64
N SER A 38 24.23 15.29 1.44
CA SER A 38 23.53 16.56 1.62
C SER A 38 24.17 17.35 2.76
N MET A 39 24.90 18.41 2.44
CA MET A 39 25.69 19.18 3.43
C MET A 39 24.86 19.92 4.50
N ARG A 40 23.54 20.04 4.35
CA ARG A 40 22.70 20.85 5.25
C ARG A 40 21.50 20.15 5.88
N GLN A 41 20.97 19.11 5.23
CA GLN A 41 19.68 18.48 5.63
C GLN A 41 19.81 16.96 5.68
N VAL A 42 20.86 16.46 6.32
CA VAL A 42 21.16 15.01 6.37
C VAL A 42 20.04 14.22 7.01
N THR A 43 19.51 14.71 8.14
CA THR A 43 18.45 14.02 8.87
C THR A 43 17.12 14.03 8.09
N GLU A 44 16.72 15.18 7.52
CA GLU A 44 15.50 15.32 6.74
C GLU A 44 15.55 14.45 5.47
N LEU A 45 16.72 14.42 4.80
CA LEU A 45 16.92 13.54 3.65
C LEU A 45 16.88 12.07 4.04
N SER A 46 17.48 11.70 5.18
CA SER A 46 17.43 10.32 5.68
C SER A 46 16.01 9.88 6.03
N ILE A 47 15.18 10.75 6.62
CA ILE A 47 13.76 10.48 6.86
C ILE A 47 13.03 10.26 5.55
N THR A 48 13.21 11.15 4.57
CA THR A 48 12.55 11.06 3.24
C THR A 48 12.91 9.78 2.53
N LEU A 49 14.20 9.42 2.48
CA LEU A 49 14.69 8.20 1.84
C LEU A 49 14.15 6.95 2.54
N SER A 50 14.18 6.92 3.88
CA SER A 50 13.68 5.78 4.65
C SER A 50 12.20 5.55 4.44
N LEU A 51 11.36 6.59 4.55
CA LEU A 51 9.92 6.49 4.33
C LEU A 51 9.58 6.13 2.88
N SER A 52 10.35 6.64 1.90
CA SER A 52 10.16 6.30 0.49
C SER A 52 10.54 4.85 0.20
N LEU A 53 11.59 4.33 0.84
CA LEU A 53 11.99 2.93 0.70
C LEU A 53 10.98 1.98 1.36
N ILE A 54 10.43 2.32 2.54
CA ILE A 54 9.31 1.59 3.14
C ILE A 54 8.14 1.52 2.16
N SER A 55 7.69 2.67 1.66
CA SER A 55 6.61 2.77 0.67
C SER A 55 6.85 1.88 -0.53
N PHE A 56 8.06 1.91 -1.09
CA PHE A 56 8.40 1.11 -2.26
C PHE A 56 8.37 -0.39 -1.97
N ILE A 57 8.90 -0.82 -0.84
CA ILE A 57 8.88 -2.23 -0.41
C ILE A 57 7.44 -2.70 -0.17
N LEU A 58 6.62 -1.89 0.54
CA LEU A 58 5.22 -2.22 0.78
C LEU A 58 4.40 -2.24 -0.51
N LEU A 59 4.70 -1.35 -1.47
CA LEU A 59 4.09 -1.37 -2.80
C LEU A 59 4.37 -2.69 -3.52
N LEU A 60 5.63 -3.11 -3.59
CA LEU A 60 6.01 -4.38 -4.22
C LEU A 60 5.31 -5.56 -3.54
N LEU A 61 5.28 -5.58 -2.19
CA LEU A 61 4.57 -6.61 -1.45
C LEU A 61 3.07 -6.60 -1.76
N ALA A 62 2.41 -5.43 -1.76
CA ALA A 62 0.98 -5.32 -2.04
C ALA A 62 0.63 -5.81 -3.45
N VAL A 63 1.42 -5.41 -4.46
CA VAL A 63 1.20 -5.80 -5.86
C VAL A 63 1.45 -7.29 -6.06
N PHE A 64 2.61 -7.79 -5.65
CA PHE A 64 2.99 -9.18 -5.92
C PHE A 64 2.27 -10.17 -5.00
N LEU A 65 2.21 -9.94 -3.69
CA LEU A 65 1.52 -10.86 -2.78
C LEU A 65 0.01 -10.76 -2.95
N GLY A 66 -0.54 -9.53 -3.06
CA GLY A 66 -1.96 -9.33 -3.29
C GLY A 66 -2.41 -9.93 -4.62
N GLY A 67 -1.70 -9.59 -5.71
CA GLY A 67 -2.04 -10.03 -7.06
C GLY A 67 -1.84 -11.52 -7.29
N THR A 68 -0.80 -12.14 -6.71
CA THR A 68 -0.48 -13.56 -6.98
C THR A 68 -1.10 -14.53 -5.99
N SER A 69 -1.44 -14.10 -4.77
CA SER A 69 -1.92 -14.98 -3.70
C SER A 69 -3.19 -15.73 -4.11
N LEU A 70 -4.21 -15.00 -4.52
CA LEU A 70 -5.49 -15.59 -4.91
C LEU A 70 -5.43 -16.22 -6.31
N TRP A 71 -4.72 -15.60 -7.24
CA TRP A 71 -4.55 -16.13 -8.60
C TRP A 71 -3.84 -17.48 -8.63
N LYS A 72 -2.72 -17.63 -7.89
CA LYS A 72 -2.00 -18.92 -7.77
C LYS A 72 -2.88 -20.03 -7.23
N ASP A 73 -3.78 -19.72 -6.30
CA ASP A 73 -4.68 -20.71 -5.73
C ASP A 73 -5.75 -21.17 -6.74
N ILE A 74 -6.21 -20.24 -7.58
CA ILE A 74 -7.18 -20.54 -8.65
C ILE A 74 -6.50 -21.39 -9.74
N GLU A 75 -5.34 -20.98 -10.22
CA GLU A 75 -4.61 -21.67 -11.31
C GLU A 75 -4.15 -23.06 -10.91
N LYS A 76 -3.59 -23.20 -9.71
CA LYS A 76 -3.10 -24.50 -9.23
C LYS A 76 -4.19 -25.43 -8.70
N ARG A 77 -5.47 -25.05 -8.83
CA ARG A 77 -6.62 -25.81 -8.33
C ARG A 77 -6.52 -26.17 -6.84
N TYR A 78 -5.70 -25.48 -6.06
CA TYR A 78 -5.64 -25.67 -4.59
C TYR A 78 -7.00 -25.38 -3.92
N THR A 79 -7.81 -24.57 -4.55
CA THR A 79 -9.19 -24.29 -4.14
C THR A 79 -10.03 -25.57 -4.04
N PHE A 80 -9.82 -26.58 -4.87
CA PHE A 80 -10.55 -27.87 -4.77
C PHE A 80 -10.21 -28.63 -3.50
N SER A 81 -8.91 -28.64 -3.10
CA SER A 81 -8.49 -29.31 -1.87
C SER A 81 -8.97 -28.58 -0.61
N VAL A 82 -9.10 -27.24 -0.68
CA VAL A 82 -9.56 -26.40 0.45
C VAL A 82 -11.08 -26.36 0.53
N LEU A 83 -11.79 -26.40 -0.61
CA LEU A 83 -13.26 -26.44 -0.68
C LEU A 83 -13.82 -27.82 -0.37
N GLY A 84 -12.99 -28.88 -0.33
CA GLY A 84 -13.33 -30.16 0.28
C GLY A 84 -13.47 -30.10 1.80
N LEU A 85 -13.02 -29.02 2.43
CA LEU A 85 -13.29 -28.71 3.82
C LEU A 85 -14.60 -27.92 3.95
N PRO A 86 -15.34 -27.98 5.06
CA PRO A 86 -16.60 -27.25 5.27
C PRO A 86 -16.33 -25.75 5.54
N LEU A 87 -15.71 -25.07 4.59
CA LEU A 87 -15.38 -23.65 4.65
C LEU A 87 -16.14 -22.87 3.59
N SER A 88 -16.78 -21.75 3.98
CA SER A 88 -17.38 -20.85 3.00
C SER A 88 -16.32 -20.15 2.15
N ARG A 89 -16.62 -19.89 0.88
CA ARG A 89 -15.73 -19.19 -0.06
C ARG A 89 -15.34 -17.80 0.48
N THR A 90 -16.29 -17.11 1.11
CA THR A 90 -16.07 -15.81 1.76
C THR A 90 -15.05 -15.91 2.91
N SER A 91 -15.18 -16.93 3.79
CA SER A 91 -14.22 -17.16 4.87
C SER A 91 -12.80 -17.45 4.37
N TYR A 92 -12.70 -18.10 3.20
CA TYR A 92 -11.42 -18.34 2.55
C TYR A 92 -10.75 -17.04 2.10
N ILE A 93 -11.48 -16.16 1.38
CA ILE A 93 -10.96 -14.86 0.90
C ILE A 93 -10.53 -13.99 2.08
N LEU A 94 -11.39 -13.89 3.10
CA LEU A 94 -11.09 -13.10 4.30
C LEU A 94 -9.85 -13.66 5.03
N GLY A 95 -9.73 -14.98 5.16
CA GLY A 95 -8.55 -15.62 5.76
C GLY A 95 -7.26 -15.34 4.99
N ARG A 96 -7.32 -15.34 3.65
CA ARG A 96 -6.21 -14.98 2.77
C ARG A 96 -5.84 -13.50 2.89
N PHE A 97 -6.84 -12.63 2.87
CA PHE A 97 -6.62 -11.19 3.06
C PHE A 97 -5.99 -10.89 4.41
N MET A 98 -6.53 -11.46 5.50
CA MET A 98 -5.98 -11.27 6.85
C MET A 98 -4.54 -11.81 6.98
N GLY A 99 -4.21 -12.91 6.30
CA GLY A 99 -2.85 -13.43 6.25
C GLY A 99 -1.87 -12.46 5.57
N ASN A 100 -2.26 -11.93 4.41
CA ASN A 100 -1.46 -10.92 3.70
C ASN A 100 -1.38 -9.62 4.49
N ALA A 101 -2.48 -9.20 5.13
CA ALA A 101 -2.53 -8.00 5.95
C ALA A 101 -1.60 -8.10 7.16
N LEU A 102 -1.66 -9.20 7.91
CA LEU A 102 -0.78 -9.42 9.05
C LEU A 102 0.70 -9.41 8.62
N PHE A 103 1.01 -10.07 7.50
CA PHE A 103 2.36 -10.09 6.97
C PHE A 103 2.86 -8.69 6.61
N LEU A 104 2.02 -7.90 5.92
CA LEU A 104 2.37 -6.54 5.50
C LEU A 104 2.55 -5.62 6.72
N CYS A 105 1.71 -5.74 7.74
CA CYS A 105 1.85 -5.03 9.01
C CYS A 105 3.15 -5.39 9.74
N LEU A 106 3.51 -6.68 9.82
CA LEU A 106 4.76 -7.12 10.43
C LEU A 106 5.98 -6.57 9.67
N THR A 107 5.94 -6.57 8.34
CA THR A 107 7.01 -6.02 7.51
C THR A 107 7.13 -4.50 7.71
N ALA A 108 6.01 -3.77 7.71
CA ALA A 108 5.99 -2.33 7.96
C ALA A 108 6.54 -1.98 9.34
N LEU A 109 6.17 -2.72 10.36
CA LEU A 109 6.69 -2.56 11.72
C LEU A 109 8.20 -2.81 11.77
N PHE A 110 8.68 -3.89 11.16
CA PHE A 110 10.10 -4.22 11.10
C PHE A 110 10.90 -3.12 10.39
N LEU A 111 10.46 -2.68 9.21
CA LEU A 111 11.10 -1.61 8.47
C LEU A 111 11.00 -0.26 9.18
N GLY A 112 9.90 0.00 9.88
CA GLY A 112 9.72 1.18 10.72
C GLY A 112 10.74 1.23 11.86
N VAL A 113 10.98 0.11 12.54
CA VAL A 113 12.01 0.02 13.58
C VAL A 113 13.41 0.28 12.99
N ILE A 114 13.74 -0.31 11.84
CA ILE A 114 15.02 -0.03 11.15
C ILE A 114 15.13 1.45 10.83
N THR A 115 14.08 2.07 10.33
CA THR A 115 14.06 3.52 10.05
C THR A 115 14.35 4.35 11.29
N LEU A 116 13.74 4.02 12.43
CA LEU A 116 14.02 4.71 13.69
C LEU A 116 15.50 4.60 14.07
N LEU A 117 16.10 3.41 13.95
CA LEU A 117 17.52 3.20 14.24
C LEU A 117 18.43 3.99 13.29
N VAL A 118 18.14 3.99 12.00
CA VAL A 118 18.87 4.74 10.97
C VAL A 118 18.85 6.25 11.27
N ILE A 119 17.69 6.78 11.65
CA ILE A 119 17.55 8.21 11.93
C ILE A 119 18.19 8.59 13.26
N LEU A 120 18.11 7.73 14.28
CA LEU A 120 18.85 7.92 15.54
C LEU A 120 20.36 8.02 15.28
N TRP A 121 20.89 7.15 14.44
CA TRP A 121 22.28 7.17 14.04
C TRP A 121 22.64 8.43 13.23
N ALA A 122 21.86 8.77 12.23
CA ALA A 122 22.05 9.98 11.42
C ALA A 122 22.03 11.26 12.27
N LYS A 123 21.07 11.36 13.21
CA LYS A 123 20.97 12.48 14.17
C LYS A 123 22.18 12.59 15.10
N GLY A 124 22.79 11.46 15.46
CA GLY A 124 24.02 11.44 16.29
C GLY A 124 25.24 11.99 15.56
N LEU A 125 25.30 11.81 14.23
CA LEU A 125 26.41 12.31 13.40
C LEU A 125 26.20 13.76 12.95
N TYR A 126 24.95 14.11 12.62
CA TYR A 126 24.60 15.42 12.07
C TYR A 126 23.34 15.95 12.78
N PRO A 127 23.46 16.97 13.63
CA PRO A 127 22.33 17.54 14.35
C PRO A 127 21.30 18.08 13.33
N PRO A 128 20.00 17.71 13.48
CA PRO A 128 18.97 18.15 12.57
C PRO A 128 18.72 19.66 12.68
N SER A 129 18.34 20.29 11.57
CA SER A 129 17.95 21.70 11.55
C SER A 129 16.61 21.97 12.23
N ARG A 130 15.77 20.92 12.36
CA ARG A 130 14.45 20.96 13.00
C ARG A 130 14.29 19.77 13.97
N PRO A 131 13.47 19.90 15.03
CA PRO A 131 13.24 18.80 15.95
C PRO A 131 12.52 17.65 15.22
N VAL A 132 13.10 16.45 15.31
CA VAL A 132 12.48 15.24 14.73
C VAL A 132 11.25 14.87 15.57
N ARG A 133 10.08 14.82 14.93
CA ARG A 133 8.83 14.39 15.55
C ARG A 133 8.59 12.91 15.27
N TRP A 134 8.90 12.09 16.26
CA TRP A 134 8.82 10.64 16.19
C TRP A 134 7.38 10.13 16.02
N ASP A 135 6.42 10.83 16.63
CA ASP A 135 4.99 10.60 16.48
C ASP A 135 4.54 10.69 15.01
N ASN A 136 4.94 11.74 14.31
CA ASN A 136 4.63 11.91 12.89
C ASN A 136 5.21 10.80 12.00
N MET A 137 6.41 10.32 12.34
CA MET A 137 7.03 9.21 11.62
C MET A 137 6.25 7.90 11.80
N MET A 138 5.82 7.59 13.02
CA MET A 138 5.00 6.43 13.30
C MET A 138 3.64 6.53 12.57
N ILE A 139 3.02 7.71 12.57
CA ILE A 139 1.79 7.98 11.82
C ILE A 139 2.01 7.76 10.32
N ALA A 140 3.11 8.29 9.76
CA ALA A 140 3.41 8.13 8.34
C ALA A 140 3.55 6.64 7.94
N VAL A 141 4.27 5.83 8.73
CA VAL A 141 4.41 4.38 8.48
C VAL A 141 3.07 3.66 8.62
N LEU A 142 2.26 4.02 9.63
CA LEU A 142 0.94 3.42 9.84
C LEU A 142 0.01 3.69 8.66
N PHE A 143 -0.11 4.95 8.24
CA PHE A 143 -1.01 5.33 7.14
C PHE A 143 -0.51 4.81 5.79
N ASP A 144 0.80 4.76 5.58
CA ASP A 144 1.38 4.10 4.40
C ASP A 144 1.04 2.59 4.39
N THR A 145 1.04 1.94 5.56
CA THR A 145 0.59 0.54 5.69
C THR A 145 -0.89 0.39 5.34
N LEU A 146 -1.78 1.25 5.84
CA LEU A 146 -3.20 1.25 5.49
C LEU A 146 -3.42 1.44 3.99
N LYS A 147 -2.68 2.36 3.35
CA LYS A 147 -2.68 2.57 1.91
C LYS A 147 -2.40 1.28 1.15
N TYR A 148 -1.37 0.55 1.52
CA TYR A 148 -1.02 -0.69 0.82
C TYR A 148 -1.92 -1.87 1.17
N LEU A 149 -2.54 -1.91 2.34
CA LEU A 149 -3.60 -2.87 2.66
C LEU A 149 -4.85 -2.65 1.79
N LEU A 150 -5.24 -1.39 1.55
CA LEU A 150 -6.29 -1.07 0.60
C LEU A 150 -5.91 -1.55 -0.80
N LEU A 151 -4.66 -1.35 -1.21
CA LEU A 151 -4.17 -1.79 -2.51
C LEU A 151 -4.19 -3.34 -2.64
N VAL A 152 -3.91 -4.09 -1.57
CA VAL A 152 -4.07 -5.56 -1.53
C VAL A 152 -5.52 -5.95 -1.77
N SER A 153 -6.50 -5.23 -1.22
CA SER A 153 -7.92 -5.52 -1.47
C SER A 153 -8.32 -5.30 -2.93
N VAL A 154 -7.76 -4.27 -3.57
CA VAL A 154 -7.90 -4.01 -5.01
C VAL A 154 -7.24 -5.13 -5.84
N ALA A 155 -6.06 -5.58 -5.45
CA ALA A 155 -5.38 -6.69 -6.11
C ALA A 155 -6.20 -8.00 -6.02
N PHE A 156 -6.87 -8.24 -4.89
CA PHE A 156 -7.77 -9.38 -4.71
C PHE A 156 -8.98 -9.29 -5.64
N PHE A 157 -9.56 -8.09 -5.79
CA PHE A 157 -10.63 -7.85 -6.72
C PHE A 157 -10.21 -8.20 -8.16
N PHE A 158 -9.10 -7.69 -8.66
CA PHE A 158 -8.60 -8.04 -9.98
C PHE A 158 -8.26 -9.52 -10.13
N SER A 159 -7.74 -10.16 -9.08
CA SER A 159 -7.46 -11.61 -9.08
C SER A 159 -8.74 -12.44 -9.17
N SER A 160 -9.85 -11.97 -8.60
CA SER A 160 -11.12 -12.68 -8.66
C SER A 160 -11.77 -12.63 -10.05
N VAL A 161 -11.54 -11.55 -10.80
CA VAL A 161 -12.06 -11.35 -12.17
C VAL A 161 -11.16 -12.02 -13.21
N SER A 162 -9.86 -12.03 -12.97
CA SER A 162 -8.86 -12.41 -13.97
C SER A 162 -8.71 -13.93 -14.14
N THR A 163 -8.44 -14.33 -15.37
CA THR A 163 -7.92 -15.66 -15.73
C THR A 163 -6.41 -15.63 -15.94
N SER A 164 -5.80 -14.44 -16.01
CA SER A 164 -4.40 -14.21 -16.34
C SER A 164 -3.64 -13.61 -15.16
N PHE A 165 -2.38 -13.94 -15.04
CA PHE A 165 -1.43 -13.37 -14.08
C PHE A 165 -1.25 -11.84 -14.25
N PHE A 166 -1.38 -11.34 -15.47
CA PHE A 166 -1.07 -9.94 -15.78
C PHE A 166 -2.07 -8.94 -15.20
N LEU A 167 -3.37 -9.22 -15.30
CA LEU A 167 -4.40 -8.25 -14.90
C LEU A 167 -4.33 -7.87 -13.40
N PRO A 168 -4.15 -8.80 -12.45
CA PRO A 168 -3.99 -8.44 -11.04
C PRO A 168 -2.82 -7.50 -10.79
N ILE A 169 -1.68 -7.75 -11.42
CA ILE A 169 -0.47 -6.95 -11.22
C ILE A 169 -0.61 -5.58 -11.88
N PHE A 170 -0.84 -5.55 -13.21
CA PHE A 170 -0.91 -4.29 -13.94
C PHE A 170 -2.11 -3.45 -13.55
N GLY A 171 -3.26 -4.07 -13.26
CA GLY A 171 -4.45 -3.38 -12.76
C GLY A 171 -4.19 -2.70 -11.40
N THR A 172 -3.52 -3.39 -10.49
CA THR A 172 -3.16 -2.84 -9.18
C THR A 172 -2.16 -1.69 -9.30
N ILE A 173 -1.14 -1.83 -10.16
CA ILE A 173 -0.18 -0.76 -10.45
C ILE A 173 -0.89 0.46 -11.07
N SER A 174 -1.81 0.25 -12.00
CA SER A 174 -2.59 1.33 -12.61
C SER A 174 -3.43 2.07 -11.59
N VAL A 175 -4.12 1.35 -10.70
CA VAL A 175 -4.89 1.97 -9.59
C VAL A 175 -3.96 2.72 -8.64
N TYR A 176 -2.77 2.19 -8.35
CA TYR A 176 -1.78 2.90 -7.53
C TYR A 176 -1.35 4.22 -8.16
N LEU A 177 -1.00 4.22 -9.45
CA LEU A 177 -0.55 5.43 -10.15
C LEU A 177 -1.66 6.48 -10.24
N VAL A 178 -2.85 6.08 -10.68
CA VAL A 178 -4.00 6.99 -10.81
C VAL A 178 -4.47 7.46 -9.44
N GLY A 179 -4.53 6.59 -8.44
CA GLY A 179 -4.96 6.91 -7.09
C GLY A 179 -4.05 7.89 -6.36
N ASN A 180 -2.74 7.87 -6.61
CA ASN A 180 -1.82 8.88 -6.07
C ASN A 180 -1.94 10.22 -6.80
N ALA A 181 -2.16 10.21 -8.12
CA ALA A 181 -2.29 11.44 -8.92
C ALA A 181 -3.70 12.07 -8.85
N SER A 182 -4.71 11.32 -8.42
CA SER A 182 -6.12 11.72 -8.50
C SER A 182 -6.43 13.03 -7.76
N GLN A 183 -5.84 13.24 -6.58
CA GLN A 183 -6.04 14.45 -5.81
C GLN A 183 -5.45 15.68 -6.50
N GLU A 184 -4.22 15.60 -6.98
CA GLU A 184 -3.55 16.72 -7.66
C GLU A 184 -4.28 17.10 -8.94
N VAL A 185 -4.75 16.10 -9.70
CA VAL A 185 -5.53 16.33 -10.92
C VAL A 185 -6.85 16.98 -10.58
N TYR A 186 -7.55 16.52 -9.53
CA TYR A 186 -8.82 17.10 -9.10
C TYR A 186 -8.64 18.55 -8.66
N ASP A 187 -7.66 18.86 -7.82
CA ASP A 187 -7.36 20.19 -7.33
C ASP A 187 -6.95 21.13 -8.48
N TYR A 188 -6.15 20.63 -9.42
CA TYR A 188 -5.80 21.39 -10.63
C TYR A 188 -7.03 21.76 -11.46
N LEU A 189 -7.93 20.81 -11.71
CA LEU A 189 -9.15 21.05 -12.49
C LEU A 189 -10.12 22.05 -11.82
N HIS A 190 -10.08 22.17 -10.48
CA HIS A 190 -10.91 23.11 -9.72
C HIS A 190 -10.18 24.40 -9.34
N SER A 191 -8.91 24.56 -9.73
CA SER A 191 -8.09 25.75 -9.42
C SER A 191 -8.53 27.04 -10.13
N GLY A 192 -9.45 26.94 -11.11
CA GLY A 192 -9.90 28.08 -11.91
C GLY A 192 -8.83 28.66 -12.84
N SER A 193 -7.72 27.97 -13.04
CA SER A 193 -6.62 28.43 -13.91
C SER A 193 -7.06 28.59 -15.36
N GLN A 194 -6.43 29.51 -16.08
CA GLN A 194 -6.71 29.75 -17.50
C GLN A 194 -6.52 28.49 -18.36
N ALA A 195 -5.52 27.65 -18.00
CA ALA A 195 -5.24 26.41 -18.69
C ALA A 195 -6.39 25.39 -18.62
N VAL A 196 -7.15 25.37 -17.50
CA VAL A 196 -8.32 24.50 -17.35
C VAL A 196 -9.47 24.91 -18.25
N LYS A 197 -9.65 26.21 -18.50
CA LYS A 197 -10.72 26.73 -19.37
C LYS A 197 -10.58 26.29 -20.84
N VAL A 198 -9.40 25.91 -21.26
CA VAL A 198 -9.10 25.42 -22.61
C VAL A 198 -9.32 23.92 -22.75
N LEU A 199 -9.44 23.18 -21.63
CA LEU A 199 -9.63 21.74 -21.67
C LEU A 199 -11.03 21.37 -22.17
N PRO A 200 -11.14 20.34 -23.05
CA PRO A 200 -12.44 19.81 -23.46
C PRO A 200 -13.26 19.37 -22.25
N GLY A 201 -14.53 19.75 -22.19
CA GLY A 201 -15.42 19.40 -21.07
C GLY A 201 -15.53 17.89 -20.81
N MET A 202 -15.30 17.06 -21.84
CA MET A 202 -15.25 15.60 -21.72
C MET A 202 -14.07 15.14 -20.85
N VAL A 203 -12.90 15.76 -21.01
CA VAL A 203 -11.69 15.45 -20.21
C VAL A 203 -11.92 15.78 -18.74
N VAL A 204 -12.51 16.94 -18.45
CA VAL A 204 -12.83 17.35 -17.08
C VAL A 204 -13.83 16.39 -16.43
N LYS A 205 -14.89 15.99 -17.14
CA LYS A 205 -15.87 15.01 -16.65
C LYS A 205 -15.26 13.64 -16.42
N ALA A 206 -14.42 13.16 -17.36
CA ALA A 206 -13.74 11.86 -17.22
C ALA A 206 -12.79 11.85 -16.02
N ALA A 207 -12.00 12.90 -15.83
CA ALA A 207 -11.10 13.01 -14.68
C ALA A 207 -11.86 13.10 -13.35
N SER A 208 -12.98 13.83 -13.30
CA SER A 208 -13.84 13.86 -12.11
C SER A 208 -14.46 12.49 -11.82
N LEU A 209 -14.90 11.77 -12.85
CA LEU A 209 -15.42 10.41 -12.68
C LEU A 209 -14.35 9.46 -12.12
N LEU A 210 -13.13 9.52 -12.65
CA LEU A 210 -12.01 8.71 -12.18
C LEU A 210 -11.66 9.02 -10.72
N TYR A 211 -11.71 10.28 -10.31
CA TYR A 211 -11.48 10.70 -8.92
C TYR A 211 -12.46 10.05 -7.93
N TYR A 212 -13.74 9.92 -8.31
CA TYR A 212 -14.74 9.27 -7.45
C TYR A 212 -14.72 7.74 -7.53
N LEU A 213 -14.26 7.17 -8.64
CA LEU A 213 -14.25 5.72 -8.86
C LEU A 213 -13.02 5.05 -8.29
N ILE A 214 -11.85 5.69 -8.42
CA ILE A 214 -10.56 5.13 -7.98
C ILE A 214 -10.23 5.65 -6.58
N PRO A 215 -9.68 4.79 -5.69
CA PRO A 215 -9.35 5.23 -4.34
C PRO A 215 -8.31 6.34 -4.36
N ASN A 216 -8.58 7.42 -3.61
CA ASN A 216 -7.62 8.49 -3.38
C ASN A 216 -6.52 8.00 -2.42
N LEU A 217 -5.40 7.59 -2.99
CA LEU A 217 -4.26 7.08 -2.22
C LEU A 217 -3.38 8.21 -1.67
N ALA A 218 -3.45 9.41 -2.23
CA ALA A 218 -2.71 10.58 -1.73
C ALA A 218 -3.16 11.00 -0.33
N ALA A 219 -4.43 10.74 0.04
CA ALA A 219 -4.95 11.03 1.39
C ALA A 219 -4.23 10.28 2.52
N PHE A 220 -3.48 9.22 2.20
CA PHE A 220 -2.70 8.44 3.17
C PHE A 220 -1.25 8.91 3.29
N ASP A 221 -0.80 9.87 2.50
CA ASP A 221 0.60 10.29 2.48
C ASP A 221 0.86 11.38 3.52
N TYR A 222 1.47 10.97 4.63
CA TYR A 222 1.91 11.85 5.72
C TYR A 222 3.43 12.06 5.75
N LYS A 223 4.15 11.77 4.65
CA LYS A 223 5.61 11.89 4.60
C LYS A 223 6.09 13.32 4.83
N LEU A 224 5.41 14.30 4.22
CA LEU A 224 5.75 15.72 4.40
C LEU A 224 5.65 16.13 5.87
N GLN A 225 4.58 15.69 6.56
CA GLN A 225 4.39 15.98 7.98
C GLN A 225 5.48 15.33 8.84
N ALA A 226 5.93 14.12 8.48
CA ALA A 226 7.00 13.43 9.18
C ALA A 226 8.36 14.12 8.96
N VAL A 227 8.67 14.55 7.72
CA VAL A 227 9.94 15.18 7.37
C VAL A 227 10.08 16.58 7.98
N TYR A 228 9.02 17.40 7.87
CA TYR A 228 9.05 18.80 8.29
C TYR A 228 8.49 19.05 9.69
N GLY A 229 8.02 18.01 10.39
CA GLY A 229 7.45 18.13 11.73
C GLY A 229 6.17 18.94 11.79
N LEU A 230 5.34 18.92 10.72
CA LEU A 230 4.09 19.65 10.64
C LEU A 230 3.02 19.03 11.53
N ASP A 231 2.10 19.85 12.05
CA ASP A 231 1.00 19.33 12.85
C ASP A 231 0.02 18.55 11.99
N ILE A 232 -0.44 17.40 12.51
CA ILE A 232 -1.40 16.53 11.85
C ILE A 232 -2.75 16.69 12.55
N ALA A 233 -3.78 17.07 11.78
CA ALA A 233 -5.14 17.21 12.31
C ALA A 233 -5.74 15.84 12.59
N GLY A 234 -6.09 15.55 13.86
CA GLY A 234 -6.69 14.27 14.27
C GLY A 234 -7.99 13.94 13.54
N ARG A 235 -8.81 14.96 13.21
CA ARG A 235 -10.03 14.78 12.41
C ARG A 235 -9.72 14.26 11.01
N GLY A 236 -8.66 14.76 10.37
CA GLY A 236 -8.22 14.27 9.06
C GLY A 236 -7.83 12.80 9.10
N MET A 237 -7.02 12.40 10.10
CA MET A 237 -6.64 11.00 10.31
C MET A 237 -7.86 10.10 10.50
N ALA A 238 -8.82 10.48 11.34
CA ALA A 238 -10.03 9.70 11.58
C ALA A 238 -10.87 9.50 10.30
N LEU A 239 -11.02 10.54 9.48
CA LEU A 239 -11.71 10.46 8.20
C LEU A 239 -10.98 9.54 7.20
N THR A 240 -9.66 9.59 7.14
CA THR A 240 -8.86 8.71 6.29
C THR A 240 -8.97 7.25 6.72
N VAL A 241 -8.99 6.96 8.02
CA VAL A 241 -9.22 5.60 8.54
C VAL A 241 -10.64 5.11 8.19
N LEU A 242 -11.67 5.93 8.38
CA LEU A 242 -13.04 5.60 8.00
C LEU A 242 -13.15 5.32 6.49
N TYR A 243 -12.54 6.15 5.68
CA TYR A 243 -12.44 5.96 4.23
C TYR A 243 -11.79 4.61 3.88
N TRP A 244 -10.67 4.30 4.54
CA TRP A 244 -9.99 3.02 4.37
C TRP A 244 -10.89 1.82 4.69
N VAL A 245 -11.59 1.85 5.83
CA VAL A 245 -12.50 0.76 6.25
C VAL A 245 -13.59 0.55 5.21
N ILE A 246 -14.26 1.62 4.79
CA ILE A 246 -15.38 1.55 3.84
C ILE A 246 -14.88 0.99 2.50
N TYR A 247 -13.81 1.56 1.96
CA TYR A 247 -13.31 1.18 0.63
C TYR A 247 -12.79 -0.25 0.60
N THR A 248 -12.02 -0.64 1.61
CA THR A 248 -11.50 -2.02 1.74
C THR A 248 -12.63 -3.03 1.88
N THR A 249 -13.66 -2.71 2.68
CA THR A 249 -14.83 -3.58 2.85
C THR A 249 -15.60 -3.75 1.55
N ILE A 250 -15.82 -2.67 0.80
CA ILE A 250 -16.48 -2.73 -0.52
C ILE A 250 -15.68 -3.62 -1.49
N MET A 251 -14.35 -3.43 -1.57
CA MET A 251 -13.50 -4.22 -2.45
C MET A 251 -13.49 -5.70 -2.08
N LEU A 252 -13.44 -6.04 -0.81
CA LEU A 252 -13.50 -7.42 -0.35
C LEU A 252 -14.89 -8.05 -0.56
N ALA A 253 -15.97 -7.29 -0.37
CA ALA A 253 -17.33 -7.75 -0.65
C ALA A 253 -17.52 -8.05 -2.15
N LEU A 254 -17.07 -7.15 -3.03
CA LEU A 254 -17.09 -7.37 -4.47
C LEU A 254 -16.26 -8.61 -4.87
N THR A 255 -15.06 -8.75 -4.28
CA THR A 255 -14.22 -9.94 -4.48
C THR A 255 -14.96 -11.21 -4.10
N ALA A 256 -15.62 -11.22 -2.92
CA ALA A 256 -16.37 -12.39 -2.44
C ALA A 256 -17.53 -12.75 -3.36
N VAL A 257 -18.34 -11.78 -3.78
CA VAL A 257 -19.48 -11.99 -4.69
C VAL A 257 -19.04 -12.55 -6.05
N ILE A 258 -17.96 -12.01 -6.63
CA ILE A 258 -17.44 -12.49 -7.90
C ILE A 258 -16.87 -13.90 -7.75
N TYR A 259 -16.14 -14.16 -6.68
CA TYR A 259 -15.54 -15.47 -6.41
C TYR A 259 -16.58 -16.55 -6.15
N GLU A 260 -17.73 -16.22 -5.53
CA GLU A 260 -18.86 -17.14 -5.33
C GLU A 260 -19.52 -17.56 -6.65
N ARG A 261 -19.64 -16.61 -7.59
CA ARG A 261 -20.27 -16.84 -8.90
C ARG A 261 -19.33 -17.49 -9.92
N ARG A 262 -18.04 -17.53 -9.63
CA ARG A 262 -17.06 -18.09 -10.56
C ARG A 262 -17.17 -19.60 -10.59
N GLU A 263 -17.52 -20.16 -11.76
CA GLU A 263 -17.40 -21.58 -12.03
C GLU A 263 -15.91 -21.95 -12.05
N MET A 264 -15.50 -22.81 -11.13
CA MET A 264 -14.14 -23.35 -11.13
C MET A 264 -14.12 -24.54 -12.10
N LYS A 265 -13.69 -24.27 -13.32
CA LYS A 265 -13.47 -25.33 -14.34
C LYS A 265 -12.06 -25.89 -14.24
#